data_a13bde66815cb57952c22b9cd66e60a1
#
_entry.id   a13bde66815cb57952c22b9cd66e60a1
#
_cell.length_a   1.000
_cell.length_b   1.000
_cell.length_c   1.000
_cell.angle_alpha   90.00
_cell.angle_beta   90.00
_cell.angle_gamma   90.00
#
_symmetry.space_group_name_H-M   'P 1'
#
loop_
_entity.id
_entity.type
_entity.pdbx_description
1 polymer ?
#
loop_
_entity_poly.entity_id
_entity_poly.type
_entity_poly.pdbx_seq_one_letter_code
_entity_poly.pdbx_strand_id
1 'polypeptide(L)'
;MKLLSCLRTALCLLGLLAMPAAAAYPEKPINMIIAFTAGGSSDVQARIMQKYWNKYAPQPWVFVYKPGAGGIIGFTEIAKARPDGYTIGGLNVPHIILQPLAQNAQFTPDSFKYICQVVNDPQCIAVRKDSPYQSTSEIIAAARKNPGKIRVGLVGPLSGHHLMFLDYGKKYPDAKLTSVFYKGAADQNAALLGGEIFGNINDVMRSIDEFRVLNVAAEKRNGFLPDVPTLREAGIDMVSDIRRCFAAPKGIKPAELDALRVLFKKICEDPEYLADMKKAGQPAEYMDGEAFAAYIAGQQAHAQEALSAAGLLKK
;
A
#
# COMPACT_ATOMS: atom_id res chain seq x y z
N MET A 1 20.51 51.45 -52.00
CA MET A 1 20.97 50.06 -51.75
C MET A 1 21.30 49.70 -50.29
N LYS A 2 21.53 50.64 -49.37
CA LYS A 2 21.92 50.34 -48.02
C LYS A 2 20.71 50.05 -47.05
N LEU A 3 19.48 50.52 -47.34
CA LEU A 3 18.28 50.28 -46.50
C LEU A 3 17.67 48.88 -46.68
N LEU A 4 17.79 48.23 -47.80
CA LEU A 4 17.26 46.86 -48.03
C LEU A 4 18.11 45.77 -47.39
N SER A 5 19.40 46.03 -47.08
CA SER A 5 20.28 45.10 -46.41
C SER A 5 19.98 44.96 -44.91
N CYS A 6 19.59 46.03 -44.22
CA CYS A 6 19.24 46.03 -42.81
C CYS A 6 17.91 45.31 -42.49
N LEU A 7 16.95 45.34 -43.43
CA LEU A 7 15.66 44.67 -43.24
C LEU A 7 15.76 43.12 -43.36
N ARG A 8 16.68 42.63 -44.18
CA ARG A 8 16.91 41.19 -44.34
C ARG A 8 17.65 40.57 -43.12
N THR A 9 18.53 41.33 -42.49
CA THR A 9 19.27 40.84 -41.30
C THR A 9 18.36 40.84 -40.03
N ALA A 10 17.43 41.78 -39.93
CA ALA A 10 16.45 41.82 -38.82
C ALA A 10 15.41 40.69 -38.90
N LEU A 11 15.02 40.26 -40.13
CA LEU A 11 14.07 39.16 -40.31
C LEU A 11 14.68 37.77 -40.01
N CYS A 12 16.00 37.60 -40.16
CA CYS A 12 16.69 36.35 -39.81
C CYS A 12 16.93 36.20 -38.28
N LEU A 13 16.97 37.28 -37.52
CA LEU A 13 17.13 37.21 -36.04
C LEU A 13 15.83 36.98 -35.29
N LEU A 14 14.64 37.20 -35.88
CA LEU A 14 13.35 36.87 -35.23
C LEU A 14 12.95 35.39 -35.37
N GLY A 15 13.60 34.62 -36.21
CA GLY A 15 13.31 33.19 -36.45
C GLY A 15 13.91 32.22 -35.41
N LEU A 16 14.76 32.68 -34.49
CA LEU A 16 15.53 31.80 -33.59
C LEU A 16 15.00 31.69 -32.16
N LEU A 17 13.84 32.23 -31.83
CA LEU A 17 13.31 32.22 -30.43
C LEU A 17 12.02 31.45 -30.22
N ALA A 18 11.56 30.69 -31.20
CA ALA A 18 10.50 29.71 -30.93
C ALA A 18 11.15 28.38 -30.52
N MET A 19 11.79 28.33 -29.34
CA MET A 19 11.97 27.05 -28.66
C MET A 19 10.56 26.52 -28.41
N PRO A 20 10.20 25.31 -28.90
CA PRO A 20 8.94 24.70 -28.49
C PRO A 20 9.00 24.59 -26.98
N ALA A 21 8.09 25.26 -26.32
CA ALA A 21 7.86 25.02 -24.88
C ALA A 21 7.63 23.51 -24.78
N ALA A 22 8.57 22.78 -24.21
CA ALA A 22 8.38 21.37 -23.94
C ALA A 22 7.08 21.26 -23.16
N ALA A 23 6.06 20.62 -23.76
CA ALA A 23 4.77 20.49 -23.14
C ALA A 23 4.96 19.85 -21.76
N ALA A 24 4.37 20.47 -20.73
CA ALA A 24 4.60 20.05 -19.36
C ALA A 24 3.99 18.65 -19.15
N TYR A 25 4.84 17.68 -18.79
CA TYR A 25 4.36 16.35 -18.39
C TYR A 25 3.44 16.44 -17.15
N PRO A 26 2.30 15.69 -17.13
CA PRO A 26 1.76 14.81 -18.19
C PRO A 26 0.96 15.58 -19.26
N GLU A 27 1.13 15.19 -20.53
CA GLU A 27 0.41 15.78 -21.69
C GLU A 27 -0.92 15.07 -21.98
N LYS A 28 -1.11 13.88 -21.45
CA LYS A 28 -2.32 13.03 -21.59
C LYS A 28 -2.64 12.33 -20.27
N PRO A 29 -3.85 11.78 -20.12
CA PRO A 29 -4.23 11.05 -18.91
C PRO A 29 -3.26 9.92 -18.54
N ILE A 30 -3.05 9.74 -17.23
CA ILE A 30 -2.22 8.66 -16.69
C ILE A 30 -3.10 7.52 -16.23
N ASN A 31 -2.81 6.29 -16.65
CA ASN A 31 -3.43 5.08 -16.12
C ASN A 31 -2.90 4.80 -14.72
N MET A 32 -3.81 4.80 -13.75
CA MET A 32 -3.54 4.45 -12.35
C MET A 32 -4.02 3.03 -12.08
N ILE A 33 -3.10 2.08 -11.99
CA ILE A 33 -3.43 0.68 -11.70
C ILE A 33 -3.67 0.51 -10.20
N ILE A 34 -4.84 -0.05 -9.86
CA ILE A 34 -5.22 -0.48 -8.51
C ILE A 34 -5.28 -2.00 -8.48
N ALA A 35 -4.41 -2.62 -7.68
CA ALA A 35 -4.24 -4.08 -7.62
C ALA A 35 -5.30 -4.79 -6.76
N PHE A 36 -6.26 -4.06 -6.21
CA PHE A 36 -7.31 -4.57 -5.32
C PHE A 36 -8.70 -4.09 -5.79
N THR A 37 -9.74 -4.62 -5.15
CA THR A 37 -11.13 -4.26 -5.47
C THR A 37 -11.43 -2.81 -5.12
N ALA A 38 -12.34 -2.20 -5.87
CA ALA A 38 -12.85 -0.85 -5.58
C ALA A 38 -13.46 -0.79 -4.16
N GLY A 39 -13.33 0.37 -3.49
CA GLY A 39 -13.77 0.59 -2.12
C GLY A 39 -12.80 0.05 -1.04
N GLY A 40 -11.75 -0.70 -1.41
CA GLY A 40 -10.70 -1.11 -0.49
C GLY A 40 -9.76 0.03 -0.10
N SER A 41 -8.87 -0.22 0.89
CA SER A 41 -7.95 0.83 1.40
C SER A 41 -7.08 1.46 0.31
N SER A 42 -6.56 0.65 -0.63
CA SER A 42 -5.76 1.16 -1.76
C SER A 42 -6.55 2.03 -2.74
N ASP A 43 -7.83 1.74 -2.95
CA ASP A 43 -8.71 2.55 -3.80
C ASP A 43 -9.08 3.88 -3.11
N VAL A 44 -9.47 3.81 -1.84
CA VAL A 44 -9.86 5.01 -1.06
C VAL A 44 -8.73 6.04 -1.03
N GLN A 45 -7.51 5.62 -0.69
CA GLN A 45 -6.36 6.54 -0.68
C GLN A 45 -6.08 7.13 -2.07
N ALA A 46 -6.17 6.31 -3.13
CA ALA A 46 -5.90 6.78 -4.48
C ALA A 46 -6.97 7.78 -4.96
N ARG A 47 -8.24 7.58 -4.60
CA ARG A 47 -9.31 8.54 -4.91
C ARG A 47 -9.17 9.86 -4.19
N ILE A 48 -8.76 9.83 -2.91
CA ILE A 48 -8.47 11.06 -2.17
C ILE A 48 -7.31 11.79 -2.87
N MET A 49 -6.23 11.09 -3.19
CA MET A 49 -5.09 11.69 -3.87
C MET A 49 -5.46 12.22 -5.28
N GLN A 50 -6.35 11.54 -6.03
CA GLN A 50 -6.82 12.01 -7.33
C GLN A 50 -7.49 13.39 -7.28
N LYS A 51 -8.24 13.68 -6.21
CA LYS A 51 -8.85 15.02 -6.01
C LYS A 51 -7.76 16.11 -6.04
N TYR A 52 -6.64 15.86 -5.35
CA TYR A 52 -5.52 16.81 -5.29
C TYR A 52 -4.62 16.74 -6.52
N TRP A 53 -4.50 15.56 -7.13
CA TRP A 53 -3.84 15.43 -8.43
C TRP A 53 -4.49 16.35 -9.46
N ASN A 54 -5.81 16.35 -9.56
CA ASN A 54 -6.56 17.22 -10.47
C ASN A 54 -6.40 18.72 -10.16
N LYS A 55 -6.00 19.07 -8.92
CA LYS A 55 -5.68 20.45 -8.52
C LYS A 55 -4.30 20.91 -9.04
N TYR A 56 -3.35 19.99 -9.16
CA TYR A 56 -1.94 20.31 -9.40
C TYR A 56 -1.40 19.84 -10.75
N ALA A 57 -2.01 18.87 -11.38
CA ALA A 57 -1.55 18.29 -12.64
C ALA A 57 -2.47 18.67 -13.81
N PRO A 58 -1.92 18.84 -15.04
CA PRO A 58 -2.70 19.25 -16.20
C PRO A 58 -3.61 18.16 -16.76
N GLN A 59 -3.38 16.89 -16.41
CA GLN A 59 -4.11 15.75 -16.96
C GLN A 59 -4.59 14.83 -15.84
N PRO A 60 -5.79 14.23 -15.96
CA PRO A 60 -6.37 13.39 -14.91
C PRO A 60 -5.76 11.99 -14.86
N TRP A 61 -6.05 11.26 -13.78
CA TRP A 61 -5.87 9.82 -13.72
C TRP A 61 -7.08 9.08 -14.27
N VAL A 62 -6.81 7.92 -14.90
CA VAL A 62 -7.80 6.91 -15.26
C VAL A 62 -7.55 5.66 -14.42
N PHE A 63 -8.47 5.31 -13.53
CA PHE A 63 -8.33 4.11 -12.71
C PHE A 63 -8.52 2.83 -13.52
N VAL A 64 -7.57 1.91 -13.37
CA VAL A 64 -7.58 0.58 -13.98
C VAL A 64 -7.49 -0.46 -12.85
N TYR A 65 -8.61 -1.14 -12.57
CA TYR A 65 -8.65 -2.15 -11.51
C TYR A 65 -8.18 -3.50 -12.03
N LYS A 66 -7.16 -4.07 -11.38
CA LYS A 66 -6.56 -5.38 -11.69
C LYS A 66 -6.44 -6.22 -10.42
N PRO A 67 -7.57 -6.56 -9.76
CA PRO A 67 -7.55 -7.34 -8.52
C PRO A 67 -7.23 -8.80 -8.78
N GLY A 68 -6.69 -9.47 -7.76
CA GLY A 68 -6.51 -10.92 -7.72
C GLY A 68 -5.15 -11.36 -7.22
N ALA A 69 -5.10 -12.58 -6.69
CA ALA A 69 -3.93 -13.24 -6.14
C ALA A 69 -3.13 -12.36 -5.15
N GLY A 70 -3.81 -11.66 -4.21
CA GLY A 70 -3.15 -10.78 -3.24
C GLY A 70 -2.49 -9.55 -3.88
N GLY A 71 -2.90 -9.13 -5.09
CA GLY A 71 -2.33 -7.99 -5.81
C GLY A 71 -1.35 -8.38 -6.93
N ILE A 72 -0.93 -9.64 -7.04
CA ILE A 72 0.05 -10.11 -8.05
C ILE A 72 -0.33 -9.66 -9.46
N ILE A 73 -1.62 -9.73 -9.83
CA ILE A 73 -2.08 -9.37 -11.18
C ILE A 73 -1.79 -7.89 -11.45
N GLY A 74 -2.23 -7.00 -10.58
CA GLY A 74 -2.02 -5.56 -10.74
C GLY A 74 -0.54 -5.17 -10.64
N PHE A 75 0.22 -5.74 -9.71
CA PHE A 75 1.65 -5.47 -9.58
C PHE A 75 2.45 -5.92 -10.81
N THR A 76 2.07 -7.08 -11.41
CA THR A 76 2.65 -7.54 -12.68
C THR A 76 2.35 -6.58 -13.83
N GLU A 77 1.12 -6.07 -13.91
CA GLU A 77 0.74 -5.08 -14.92
C GLU A 77 1.56 -3.79 -14.79
N ILE A 78 1.79 -3.31 -13.56
CA ILE A 78 2.64 -2.12 -13.32
C ILE A 78 4.08 -2.42 -13.75
N ALA A 79 4.64 -3.56 -13.33
CA ALA A 79 6.02 -3.93 -13.64
C ALA A 79 6.30 -4.05 -15.14
N LYS A 80 5.30 -4.51 -15.91
CA LYS A 80 5.39 -4.74 -17.37
C LYS A 80 4.88 -3.58 -18.22
N ALA A 81 4.36 -2.53 -17.61
CA ALA A 81 3.85 -1.37 -18.33
C ALA A 81 4.98 -0.70 -19.13
N ARG A 82 4.60 0.01 -20.20
CA ARG A 82 5.55 0.83 -20.93
C ARG A 82 6.15 1.89 -20.02
N PRO A 83 7.48 2.06 -20.02
CA PRO A 83 8.16 2.97 -19.11
C PRO A 83 8.13 4.44 -19.60
N ASP A 84 6.99 4.87 -20.12
CA ASP A 84 6.76 6.19 -20.71
C ASP A 84 6.14 7.19 -19.71
N GLY A 85 5.96 6.78 -18.43
CA GLY A 85 5.37 7.62 -17.40
C GLY A 85 3.85 7.69 -17.42
N TYR A 86 3.15 7.06 -18.37
CA TYR A 86 1.68 7.13 -18.51
C TYR A 86 0.93 5.91 -17.96
N THR A 87 1.65 5.00 -17.31
CA THR A 87 1.08 3.93 -16.49
C THR A 87 1.87 3.83 -15.21
N ILE A 88 1.22 4.12 -14.10
CA ILE A 88 1.74 3.99 -12.74
C ILE A 88 0.74 3.22 -11.91
N GLY A 89 1.08 2.86 -10.69
CA GLY A 89 0.11 2.17 -9.84
C GLY A 89 0.46 2.14 -8.37
N GLY A 90 -0.53 1.72 -7.59
CA GLY A 90 -0.39 1.50 -6.16
C GLY A 90 0.23 0.14 -5.85
N LEU A 91 1.25 0.12 -5.00
CA LEU A 91 1.89 -1.09 -4.48
C LEU A 91 1.74 -1.16 -2.97
N ASN A 92 1.75 -2.38 -2.45
CA ASN A 92 1.69 -2.64 -1.02
C ASN A 92 2.95 -3.40 -0.57
N VAL A 93 3.53 -2.98 0.55
CA VAL A 93 4.61 -3.67 1.26
C VAL A 93 4.01 -4.24 2.54
N PRO A 94 4.26 -5.51 2.89
CA PRO A 94 5.31 -6.41 2.36
C PRO A 94 4.91 -7.28 1.16
N HIS A 95 3.73 -7.11 0.54
CA HIS A 95 3.23 -7.97 -0.54
C HIS A 95 4.24 -8.17 -1.68
N ILE A 96 4.81 -7.05 -2.20
CA ILE A 96 5.77 -7.09 -3.31
C ILE A 96 7.11 -7.75 -2.95
N ILE A 97 7.37 -8.00 -1.66
CA ILE A 97 8.53 -8.75 -1.17
C ILE A 97 8.17 -10.23 -1.03
N LEU A 98 7.06 -10.53 -0.34
CA LEU A 98 6.65 -11.89 -0.01
C LEU A 98 6.31 -12.72 -1.26
N GLN A 99 5.61 -12.11 -2.21
CA GLN A 99 5.09 -12.82 -3.37
C GLN A 99 6.18 -13.38 -4.29
N PRO A 100 7.23 -12.64 -4.70
CA PRO A 100 8.31 -13.23 -5.50
C PRO A 100 9.17 -14.25 -4.74
N LEU A 101 9.24 -14.17 -3.42
CA LEU A 101 9.95 -15.14 -2.60
C LEU A 101 9.21 -16.48 -2.46
N ALA A 102 7.88 -16.47 -2.51
CA ALA A 102 7.05 -17.66 -2.25
C ALA A 102 6.29 -18.18 -3.48
N GLN A 103 6.17 -17.38 -4.55
CA GLN A 103 5.41 -17.73 -5.75
C GLN A 103 6.15 -17.32 -7.03
N ASN A 104 5.64 -17.76 -8.18
CA ASN A 104 6.12 -17.32 -9.50
C ASN A 104 5.56 -15.95 -9.88
N ALA A 105 5.79 -14.92 -9.04
CA ALA A 105 5.48 -13.55 -9.41
C ALA A 105 6.39 -13.11 -10.58
N GLN A 106 5.81 -12.40 -11.55
CA GLN A 106 6.56 -11.91 -12.71
C GLN A 106 7.13 -10.50 -12.45
N PHE A 107 7.48 -10.24 -11.20
CA PHE A 107 8.14 -9.02 -10.73
C PHE A 107 8.96 -9.33 -9.48
N THR A 108 9.86 -8.43 -9.17
CA THR A 108 10.58 -8.32 -7.88
C THR A 108 10.47 -6.88 -7.39
N PRO A 109 10.86 -6.55 -6.15
CA PRO A 109 10.93 -5.16 -5.70
C PRO A 109 11.73 -4.26 -6.66
N ASP A 110 12.77 -4.80 -7.32
CA ASP A 110 13.60 -4.06 -8.28
C ASP A 110 12.92 -3.84 -9.65
N SER A 111 11.74 -4.39 -9.88
CA SER A 111 10.96 -4.15 -11.11
C SER A 111 10.30 -2.78 -11.13
N PHE A 112 10.42 -2.00 -10.05
CA PHE A 112 9.75 -0.72 -9.87
C PHE A 112 10.71 0.43 -9.62
N LYS A 113 10.29 1.63 -9.99
CA LYS A 113 10.79 2.91 -9.50
C LYS A 113 9.73 3.52 -8.60
N TYR A 114 10.04 3.63 -7.31
CA TYR A 114 9.12 4.15 -6.31
C TYR A 114 9.01 5.68 -6.44
N ILE A 115 7.78 6.16 -6.48
CA ILE A 115 7.47 7.60 -6.50
C ILE A 115 7.52 8.11 -5.08
N CYS A 116 6.67 7.56 -4.20
CA CYS A 116 6.69 7.82 -2.75
C CYS A 116 5.81 6.79 -2.01
N GLN A 117 6.08 6.59 -0.72
CA GLN A 117 5.09 6.07 0.23
C GLN A 117 4.10 7.19 0.58
N VAL A 118 2.85 6.82 0.80
CA VAL A 118 1.79 7.76 1.16
C VAL A 118 1.00 7.37 2.41
N VAL A 119 1.05 6.09 2.79
CA VAL A 119 0.36 5.53 3.95
C VAL A 119 1.25 4.54 4.67
N ASN A 120 1.25 4.62 6.00
CA ASN A 120 1.76 3.59 6.89
C ASN A 120 0.61 3.14 7.80
N ASP A 121 0.03 1.99 7.49
CA ASP A 121 -1.19 1.49 8.11
C ASP A 121 -0.89 0.34 9.07
N PRO A 122 -0.83 0.59 10.37
CA PRO A 122 -0.66 -0.46 11.35
C PRO A 122 -1.80 -1.46 11.27
N GLN A 123 -1.48 -2.72 11.44
CA GLN A 123 -2.48 -3.77 11.53
C GLN A 123 -3.07 -3.85 12.92
N CYS A 124 -4.25 -4.44 13.02
CA CYS A 124 -4.91 -4.69 14.28
C CYS A 124 -5.51 -6.10 14.35
N ILE A 125 -5.80 -6.54 15.56
CA ILE A 125 -6.60 -7.71 15.83
C ILE A 125 -7.98 -7.22 16.23
N ALA A 126 -8.99 -7.60 15.46
CA ALA A 126 -10.37 -7.21 15.70
C ALA A 126 -11.28 -8.43 15.79
N VAL A 127 -12.32 -8.28 16.62
CA VAL A 127 -13.36 -9.28 16.84
C VAL A 127 -14.74 -8.61 16.78
N ARG A 128 -15.79 -9.38 16.67
CA ARG A 128 -17.17 -8.86 16.82
C ARG A 128 -17.35 -8.17 18.18
N LYS A 129 -18.23 -7.18 18.25
CA LYS A 129 -18.52 -6.46 19.50
C LYS A 129 -19.07 -7.37 20.61
N ASP A 130 -19.80 -8.42 20.23
CA ASP A 130 -20.36 -9.44 21.12
C ASP A 130 -19.43 -10.66 21.35
N SER A 131 -18.19 -10.61 20.84
CA SER A 131 -17.22 -11.69 21.04
C SER A 131 -16.96 -11.96 22.52
N PRO A 132 -16.81 -13.22 22.94
CA PRO A 132 -16.42 -13.56 24.30
C PRO A 132 -15.00 -13.12 24.66
N TYR A 133 -14.14 -12.90 23.63
CA TYR A 133 -12.76 -12.49 23.85
C TYR A 133 -12.63 -10.99 24.02
N GLN A 134 -12.00 -10.58 25.13
CA GLN A 134 -11.76 -9.17 25.46
C GLN A 134 -10.31 -8.74 25.20
N SER A 135 -9.40 -9.69 24.95
CA SER A 135 -7.98 -9.44 24.69
C SER A 135 -7.40 -10.46 23.74
N THR A 136 -6.30 -10.10 23.07
CA THR A 136 -5.52 -11.04 22.24
C THR A 136 -4.95 -12.17 23.09
N SER A 137 -4.57 -11.91 24.34
CA SER A 137 -4.08 -12.94 25.26
C SER A 137 -5.14 -14.03 25.56
N GLU A 138 -6.42 -13.66 25.63
CA GLU A 138 -7.51 -14.64 25.77
C GLU A 138 -7.68 -15.51 24.52
N ILE A 139 -7.51 -14.93 23.31
CA ILE A 139 -7.51 -15.69 22.06
C ILE A 139 -6.34 -16.68 22.05
N ILE A 140 -5.14 -16.26 22.45
CA ILE A 140 -3.96 -17.14 22.56
C ILE A 140 -4.23 -18.29 23.56
N ALA A 141 -4.78 -17.98 24.72
CA ALA A 141 -5.11 -18.99 25.73
C ALA A 141 -6.18 -19.99 25.24
N ALA A 142 -7.19 -19.50 24.53
CA ALA A 142 -8.22 -20.33 23.92
C ALA A 142 -7.67 -21.21 22.78
N ALA A 143 -6.74 -20.69 21.97
CA ALA A 143 -6.06 -21.44 20.92
C ALA A 143 -5.17 -22.56 21.48
N ARG A 144 -4.53 -22.35 22.63
CA ARG A 144 -3.78 -23.41 23.34
C ARG A 144 -4.69 -24.56 23.80
N LYS A 145 -5.89 -24.22 24.32
CA LYS A 145 -6.87 -25.21 24.77
C LYS A 145 -7.50 -25.98 23.59
N ASN A 146 -7.66 -25.32 22.44
CA ASN A 146 -8.35 -25.86 21.27
C ASN A 146 -7.55 -25.55 19.99
N PRO A 147 -6.40 -26.20 19.78
CA PRO A 147 -5.52 -25.90 18.65
C PRO A 147 -6.23 -26.02 17.29
N GLY A 148 -6.13 -24.98 16.47
CA GLY A 148 -6.72 -24.93 15.13
C GLY A 148 -8.24 -24.71 15.07
N LYS A 149 -8.94 -24.56 16.20
CA LYS A 149 -10.40 -24.33 16.20
C LYS A 149 -10.80 -22.87 16.02
N ILE A 150 -9.90 -21.94 16.33
CA ILE A 150 -10.16 -20.51 16.17
C ILE A 150 -9.74 -20.10 14.75
N ARG A 151 -10.73 -19.65 13.96
CA ARG A 151 -10.55 -19.21 12.57
C ARG A 151 -10.34 -17.70 12.55
N VAL A 152 -9.27 -17.25 11.89
CA VAL A 152 -8.89 -15.83 11.74
C VAL A 152 -8.89 -15.45 10.27
N GLY A 153 -9.58 -14.37 9.93
CA GLY A 153 -9.65 -13.85 8.59
C GLY A 153 -8.40 -13.04 8.23
N LEU A 154 -7.95 -13.20 6.99
CA LEU A 154 -6.81 -12.49 6.39
C LEU A 154 -7.18 -12.02 4.99
N VAL A 155 -6.69 -10.86 4.57
CA VAL A 155 -6.86 -10.38 3.18
C VAL A 155 -5.72 -10.89 2.32
N GLY A 156 -5.98 -11.94 1.54
CA GLY A 156 -5.05 -12.52 0.58
C GLY A 156 -3.86 -13.27 1.18
N PRO A 157 -3.40 -14.33 0.51
CA PRO A 157 -2.15 -14.97 0.87
C PRO A 157 -0.96 -14.06 0.53
N LEU A 158 0.16 -14.24 1.24
CA LEU A 158 1.41 -13.49 1.04
C LEU A 158 1.19 -11.96 1.08
N SER A 159 0.33 -11.55 1.98
CA SER A 159 0.02 -10.15 2.32
C SER A 159 0.68 -9.77 3.65
N GLY A 160 0.57 -8.50 4.04
CA GLY A 160 0.96 -8.06 5.38
C GLY A 160 0.19 -8.79 6.48
N HIS A 161 -1.12 -9.00 6.29
CA HIS A 161 -1.94 -9.78 7.22
C HIS A 161 -1.43 -11.23 7.37
N HIS A 162 -1.01 -11.85 6.26
CA HIS A 162 -0.44 -13.20 6.30
C HIS A 162 0.93 -13.20 6.99
N LEU A 163 1.79 -12.20 6.74
CA LEU A 163 3.07 -12.09 7.45
C LEU A 163 2.87 -11.98 8.95
N MET A 164 1.98 -11.10 9.42
CA MET A 164 1.64 -11.00 10.84
C MET A 164 1.13 -12.32 11.43
N PHE A 165 0.33 -13.07 10.67
CA PHE A 165 -0.15 -14.40 11.07
C PHE A 165 1.00 -15.42 11.16
N LEU A 166 1.97 -15.38 10.25
CA LEU A 166 3.15 -16.25 10.28
C LEU A 166 4.05 -15.92 11.47
N ASP A 167 4.28 -14.63 11.74
CA ASP A 167 5.04 -14.18 12.92
C ASP A 167 4.36 -14.61 14.23
N TYR A 168 3.01 -14.55 14.27
CA TYR A 168 2.24 -15.11 15.37
C TYR A 168 2.50 -16.62 15.54
N GLY A 169 2.41 -17.41 14.47
CA GLY A 169 2.63 -18.85 14.51
C GLY A 169 4.05 -19.24 14.96
N LYS A 170 5.07 -18.47 14.56
CA LYS A 170 6.44 -18.61 15.01
C LYS A 170 6.58 -18.33 16.51
N LYS A 171 5.90 -17.29 17.00
CA LYS A 171 5.97 -16.86 18.41
C LYS A 171 5.17 -17.76 19.35
N TYR A 172 4.05 -18.32 18.88
CA TYR A 172 3.11 -19.13 19.68
C TYR A 172 2.80 -20.48 18.99
N PRO A 173 3.80 -21.36 18.81
CA PRO A 173 3.62 -22.62 18.08
C PRO A 173 2.64 -23.60 18.77
N ASP A 174 2.40 -23.41 20.07
CA ASP A 174 1.44 -24.14 20.90
C ASP A 174 0.01 -23.61 20.82
N ALA A 175 -0.19 -22.38 20.31
CA ALA A 175 -1.48 -21.70 20.21
C ALA A 175 -1.93 -21.62 18.74
N LYS A 176 -2.20 -22.75 18.11
CA LYS A 176 -2.53 -22.82 16.68
C LYS A 176 -3.86 -22.18 16.35
N LEU A 177 -3.85 -21.20 15.43
CA LEU A 177 -5.00 -20.62 14.79
C LEU A 177 -5.16 -21.17 13.36
N THR A 178 -6.35 -21.05 12.79
CA THR A 178 -6.60 -21.39 11.37
C THR A 178 -6.86 -20.13 10.57
N SER A 179 -6.04 -19.87 9.56
CA SER A 179 -6.21 -18.74 8.63
C SER A 179 -7.30 -19.01 7.62
N VAL A 180 -8.12 -18.00 7.32
CA VAL A 180 -9.10 -18.00 6.22
C VAL A 180 -8.83 -16.77 5.35
N PHE A 181 -8.59 -16.99 4.05
CA PHE A 181 -8.21 -15.91 3.14
C PHE A 181 -9.42 -15.37 2.36
N TYR A 182 -9.53 -14.04 2.33
CA TYR A 182 -10.56 -13.30 1.60
C TYR A 182 -9.93 -12.44 0.49
N LYS A 183 -10.71 -12.08 -0.52
CA LYS A 183 -10.25 -11.25 -1.65
C LYS A 183 -10.02 -9.79 -1.28
N GLY A 184 -10.68 -9.31 -0.24
CA GLY A 184 -10.60 -7.94 0.23
C GLY A 184 -11.16 -7.77 1.66
N ALA A 185 -10.96 -6.60 2.24
CA ALA A 185 -11.41 -6.29 3.59
C ALA A 185 -12.94 -6.34 3.73
N ALA A 186 -13.69 -5.98 2.68
CA ALA A 186 -15.15 -6.04 2.73
C ALA A 186 -15.66 -7.48 2.91
N ASP A 187 -15.13 -8.45 2.14
CA ASP A 187 -15.50 -9.86 2.25
C ASP A 187 -15.10 -10.42 3.63
N GLN A 188 -13.91 -10.06 4.10
CA GLN A 188 -13.41 -10.46 5.42
C GLN A 188 -14.29 -9.92 6.56
N ASN A 189 -14.70 -8.64 6.48
CA ASN A 189 -15.58 -8.03 7.47
C ASN A 189 -16.97 -8.66 7.46
N ALA A 190 -17.54 -8.94 6.29
CA ALA A 190 -18.81 -9.64 6.18
C ALA A 190 -18.76 -11.04 6.82
N ALA A 191 -17.68 -11.80 6.62
CA ALA A 191 -17.47 -13.09 7.23
C ALA A 191 -17.33 -13.01 8.77
N LEU A 192 -16.69 -11.95 9.29
CA LEU A 192 -16.59 -11.72 10.73
C LEU A 192 -17.96 -11.37 11.33
N LEU A 193 -18.72 -10.48 10.70
CA LEU A 193 -20.09 -10.14 11.11
C LEU A 193 -21.01 -11.36 11.09
N GLY A 194 -20.90 -12.18 10.06
CA GLY A 194 -21.66 -13.43 9.91
C GLY A 194 -21.25 -14.56 10.86
N GLY A 195 -20.17 -14.39 11.65
CA GLY A 195 -19.68 -15.42 12.57
C GLY A 195 -18.95 -16.58 11.90
N GLU A 196 -18.59 -16.45 10.62
CA GLU A 196 -17.82 -17.46 9.91
C GLU A 196 -16.38 -17.56 10.47
N ILE A 197 -15.82 -16.44 10.94
CA ILE A 197 -14.54 -16.34 11.61
C ILE A 197 -14.70 -15.67 12.98
N PHE A 198 -13.80 -15.99 13.93
CA PHE A 198 -13.82 -15.42 15.27
C PHE A 198 -13.20 -14.03 15.39
N GLY A 199 -12.24 -13.74 14.53
CA GLY A 199 -11.53 -12.48 14.48
C GLY A 199 -10.85 -12.28 13.15
N ASN A 200 -10.30 -11.11 12.95
CA ASN A 200 -9.51 -10.82 11.76
C ASN A 200 -8.21 -10.08 12.13
N ILE A 201 -7.22 -10.24 11.28
CA ILE A 201 -6.09 -9.32 11.17
C ILE A 201 -6.46 -8.38 10.03
N ASN A 202 -6.57 -7.08 10.32
CA ASN A 202 -7.04 -6.08 9.36
C ASN A 202 -6.34 -4.74 9.58
N ASP A 203 -6.55 -3.82 8.65
CA ASP A 203 -6.13 -2.43 8.82
C ASP A 203 -7.02 -1.77 9.90
N VAL A 204 -6.43 -0.93 10.76
CA VAL A 204 -7.14 -0.29 11.89
C VAL A 204 -8.44 0.36 11.43
N MET A 205 -8.39 1.14 10.36
CA MET A 205 -9.55 1.93 9.92
C MET A 205 -10.67 1.11 9.28
N ARG A 206 -10.40 -0.14 8.90
CA ARG A 206 -11.44 -1.06 8.41
C ARG A 206 -12.18 -1.79 9.53
N SER A 207 -11.76 -1.55 10.77
CA SER A 207 -12.26 -2.25 11.94
C SER A 207 -12.93 -1.34 12.96
N ILE A 208 -12.68 -0.03 12.90
CA ILE A 208 -12.99 0.94 13.97
C ILE A 208 -14.49 1.01 14.32
N ASP A 209 -15.36 1.06 13.32
CA ASP A 209 -16.78 1.35 13.53
C ASP A 209 -17.61 0.07 13.76
N GLU A 210 -17.21 -1.01 13.12
CA GLU A 210 -18.01 -2.25 13.06
C GLU A 210 -17.61 -3.27 14.14
N PHE A 211 -16.34 -3.23 14.58
CA PHE A 211 -15.74 -4.28 15.43
C PHE A 211 -15.19 -3.70 16.73
N ARG A 212 -14.85 -4.60 17.63
CA ARG A 212 -13.99 -4.30 18.77
C ARG A 212 -12.56 -4.60 18.38
N VAL A 213 -11.73 -3.56 18.30
CA VAL A 213 -10.29 -3.70 18.13
C VAL A 213 -9.67 -4.03 19.47
N LEU A 214 -8.99 -5.18 19.57
CA LEU A 214 -8.36 -5.66 20.79
C LEU A 214 -6.98 -5.04 20.99
N ASN A 215 -6.17 -5.01 19.94
CA ASN A 215 -4.82 -4.47 19.97
C ASN A 215 -4.43 -3.94 18.59
N VAL A 216 -3.53 -2.98 18.59
CA VAL A 216 -2.86 -2.47 17.38
C VAL A 216 -1.41 -2.97 17.34
N ALA A 217 -0.97 -3.47 16.19
CA ALA A 217 0.38 -3.97 15.96
C ALA A 217 1.35 -2.83 15.61
N ALA A 218 1.53 -1.87 16.51
CA ALA A 218 2.36 -0.69 16.32
C ALA A 218 3.30 -0.44 17.51
N GLU A 219 4.35 0.36 17.30
CA GLU A 219 5.26 0.79 18.37
C GLU A 219 4.58 1.68 19.41
N LYS A 220 3.60 2.45 18.97
CA LYS A 220 2.82 3.39 19.79
C LYS A 220 1.36 3.24 19.48
N ARG A 221 0.48 3.64 20.42
CA ARG A 221 -0.97 3.65 20.19
C ARG A 221 -1.33 4.45 18.96
N ASN A 222 -2.34 3.97 18.24
CA ASN A 222 -2.80 4.62 17.02
C ASN A 222 -3.62 5.87 17.37
N GLY A 223 -3.38 6.99 16.68
CA GLY A 223 -4.08 8.26 16.94
C GLY A 223 -5.58 8.24 16.64
N PHE A 224 -6.08 7.26 15.87
CA PHE A 224 -7.51 7.03 15.66
C PHE A 224 -8.14 6.16 16.75
N LEU A 225 -7.33 5.42 17.52
CA LEU A 225 -7.72 4.50 18.59
C LEU A 225 -6.84 4.71 19.84
N PRO A 226 -6.87 5.90 20.47
CA PRO A 226 -5.94 6.24 21.56
C PRO A 226 -6.13 5.34 22.81
N ASP A 227 -7.32 4.78 22.99
CA ASP A 227 -7.64 3.92 24.13
C ASP A 227 -7.31 2.44 23.89
N VAL A 228 -7.04 2.03 22.64
CA VAL A 228 -6.69 0.65 22.31
C VAL A 228 -5.19 0.43 22.51
N PRO A 229 -4.80 -0.54 23.37
CA PRO A 229 -3.39 -0.81 23.62
C PRO A 229 -2.71 -1.43 22.40
N THR A 230 -1.40 -1.21 22.28
CA THR A 230 -0.58 -1.94 21.32
C THR A 230 -0.42 -3.40 21.75
N LEU A 231 -0.01 -4.27 20.82
CA LEU A 231 0.37 -5.65 21.17
C LEU A 231 1.52 -5.67 22.18
N ARG A 232 2.49 -4.76 22.06
CA ARG A 232 3.62 -4.64 23.01
C ARG A 232 3.15 -4.26 24.42
N GLU A 233 2.22 -3.32 24.55
CA GLU A 233 1.61 -2.98 25.85
C GLU A 233 0.85 -4.18 26.47
N ALA A 234 0.31 -5.07 25.64
CA ALA A 234 -0.31 -6.32 26.05
C ALA A 234 0.68 -7.49 26.30
N GLY A 235 1.99 -7.23 26.28
CA GLY A 235 3.04 -8.23 26.47
C GLY A 235 3.32 -9.09 25.23
N ILE A 236 2.78 -8.74 24.08
CA ILE A 236 2.96 -9.44 22.81
C ILE A 236 3.89 -8.60 21.94
N ASP A 237 5.18 -8.93 21.94
CA ASP A 237 6.18 -8.19 21.15
C ASP A 237 6.02 -8.52 19.66
N MET A 238 5.11 -7.81 19.03
CA MET A 238 4.82 -7.86 17.58
C MET A 238 4.46 -6.48 17.08
N VAL A 239 5.07 -6.09 15.96
CA VAL A 239 4.74 -4.88 15.20
C VAL A 239 4.54 -5.29 13.75
N SER A 240 3.48 -4.81 13.13
CA SER A 240 3.17 -5.12 11.75
C SER A 240 2.36 -4.01 11.11
N ASP A 241 2.76 -3.61 9.93
CA ASP A 241 2.08 -2.59 9.13
C ASP A 241 1.92 -2.99 7.66
N ILE A 242 1.06 -2.29 6.96
CA ILE A 242 1.00 -2.29 5.51
C ILE A 242 1.34 -0.89 5.03
N ARG A 243 2.46 -0.76 4.34
CA ARG A 243 2.84 0.50 3.70
C ARG A 243 2.34 0.53 2.27
N ARG A 244 1.71 1.63 1.90
CA ARG A 244 1.20 1.83 0.55
C ARG A 244 1.97 2.92 -0.13
N CYS A 245 2.39 2.65 -1.35
CA CYS A 245 3.17 3.56 -2.17
C CYS A 245 2.64 3.62 -3.59
N PHE A 246 3.09 4.62 -4.32
CA PHE A 246 2.93 4.66 -5.77
C PHE A 246 4.28 4.41 -6.45
N ALA A 247 4.22 3.71 -7.58
CA ALA A 247 5.41 3.36 -8.33
C ALA A 247 5.13 3.32 -9.84
N ALA A 248 6.20 3.44 -10.60
CA ALA A 248 6.26 3.26 -12.04
C ALA A 248 7.11 2.02 -12.40
N PRO A 249 7.05 1.49 -13.62
CA PRO A 249 7.95 0.44 -14.07
C PRO A 249 9.42 0.90 -14.03
N LYS A 250 10.34 -0.02 -13.78
CA LYS A 250 11.79 0.24 -13.58
C LYS A 250 12.43 1.12 -14.65
N GLY A 251 12.01 0.97 -15.90
CA GLY A 251 12.59 1.68 -17.04
C GLY A 251 12.05 3.09 -17.29
N ILE A 252 11.22 3.64 -16.38
CA ILE A 252 10.70 5.01 -16.54
C ILE A 252 11.85 6.01 -16.71
N LYS A 253 11.68 6.98 -17.61
CA LYS A 253 12.69 8.01 -17.83
C LYS A 253 12.82 8.90 -16.58
N PRO A 254 14.06 9.35 -16.27
CA PRO A 254 14.31 10.18 -15.07
C PRO A 254 13.42 11.44 -15.00
N ALA A 255 13.24 12.14 -16.12
CA ALA A 255 12.46 13.38 -16.15
C ALA A 255 10.98 13.16 -15.76
N GLU A 256 10.35 12.08 -16.27
CA GLU A 256 8.97 11.72 -15.92
C GLU A 256 8.85 11.27 -14.45
N LEU A 257 9.84 10.50 -13.95
CA LEU A 257 9.88 10.09 -12.55
C LEU A 257 10.00 11.30 -11.61
N ASP A 258 10.90 12.23 -11.93
CA ASP A 258 11.11 13.43 -11.12
C ASP A 258 9.88 14.33 -11.13
N ALA A 259 9.23 14.50 -12.28
CA ALA A 259 7.96 15.24 -12.37
C ALA A 259 6.85 14.60 -11.52
N LEU A 260 6.72 13.26 -11.55
CA LEU A 260 5.79 12.53 -10.70
C LEU A 260 6.13 12.74 -9.21
N ARG A 261 7.39 12.59 -8.81
CA ARG A 261 7.84 12.77 -7.43
C ARG A 261 7.51 14.18 -6.91
N VAL A 262 7.76 15.20 -7.72
CA VAL A 262 7.41 16.60 -7.37
C VAL A 262 5.91 16.78 -7.16
N LEU A 263 5.07 16.27 -8.07
CA LEU A 263 3.62 16.37 -7.96
C LEU A 263 3.08 15.61 -6.73
N PHE A 264 3.53 14.38 -6.52
CA PHE A 264 3.09 13.58 -5.37
C PHE A 264 3.52 14.19 -4.04
N LYS A 265 4.76 14.69 -3.95
CA LYS A 265 5.24 15.39 -2.75
C LYS A 265 4.37 16.59 -2.44
N LYS A 266 4.09 17.43 -3.44
CA LYS A 266 3.22 18.60 -3.29
C LYS A 266 1.83 18.24 -2.79
N ILE A 267 1.26 17.13 -3.26
CA ILE A 267 -0.02 16.61 -2.77
C ILE A 267 0.09 16.15 -1.32
N CYS A 268 1.12 15.37 -0.99
CA CYS A 268 1.32 14.83 0.35
C CYS A 268 1.59 15.93 1.41
N GLU A 269 2.08 17.09 0.99
CA GLU A 269 2.29 18.27 1.85
C GLU A 269 1.08 19.21 1.92
N ASP A 270 0.02 18.98 1.12
CA ASP A 270 -1.20 19.80 1.13
C ASP A 270 -2.01 19.54 2.41
N PRO A 271 -2.26 20.57 3.26
CA PRO A 271 -3.01 20.40 4.50
C PRO A 271 -4.43 19.87 4.30
N GLU A 272 -5.09 20.23 3.19
CA GLU A 272 -6.43 19.73 2.87
C GLU A 272 -6.40 18.24 2.53
N TYR A 273 -5.36 17.78 1.80
CA TYR A 273 -5.14 16.36 1.54
C TYR A 273 -4.95 15.58 2.84
N LEU A 274 -4.11 16.08 3.74
CA LEU A 274 -3.87 15.44 5.04
C LEU A 274 -5.15 15.38 5.89
N ALA A 275 -5.97 16.44 5.84
CA ALA A 275 -7.27 16.47 6.53
C ALA A 275 -8.25 15.45 5.93
N ASP A 276 -8.36 15.36 4.60
CA ASP A 276 -9.20 14.36 3.92
C ASP A 276 -8.74 12.92 4.19
N MET A 277 -7.42 12.67 4.18
CA MET A 277 -6.85 11.38 4.55
C MET A 277 -7.21 11.02 5.99
N LYS A 278 -7.04 11.94 6.94
CA LYS A 278 -7.41 11.74 8.33
C LYS A 278 -8.91 11.46 8.47
N LYS A 279 -9.77 12.22 7.81
CA LYS A 279 -11.23 12.02 7.82
C LYS A 279 -11.64 10.65 7.27
N ALA A 280 -10.93 10.16 6.25
CA ALA A 280 -11.16 8.83 5.67
C ALA A 280 -10.44 7.72 6.44
N GLY A 281 -9.80 8.05 7.56
CA GLY A 281 -9.06 7.11 8.38
C GLY A 281 -7.84 6.49 7.72
N GLN A 282 -7.26 7.20 6.77
CA GLN A 282 -6.02 6.78 6.12
C GLN A 282 -4.84 7.40 6.89
N PRO A 283 -3.96 6.60 7.52
CA PRO A 283 -2.81 7.12 8.27
C PRO A 283 -1.73 7.60 7.29
N ALA A 284 -1.88 8.85 6.83
CA ALA A 284 -0.96 9.46 5.89
C ALA A 284 0.44 9.58 6.48
N GLU A 285 1.42 9.02 5.79
CA GLU A 285 2.84 9.12 6.11
C GLU A 285 3.65 9.17 4.82
N TYR A 286 4.24 10.32 4.54
CA TYR A 286 5.06 10.49 3.36
C TYR A 286 6.49 10.02 3.60
N MET A 287 7.01 9.25 2.64
CA MET A 287 8.44 8.94 2.50
C MET A 287 8.79 9.03 1.00
N ASP A 288 9.90 9.70 0.67
CA ASP A 288 10.33 9.79 -0.72
C ASP A 288 10.68 8.41 -1.31
N GLY A 289 10.70 8.33 -2.64
CA GLY A 289 10.85 7.05 -3.33
C GLY A 289 12.19 6.36 -3.12
N GLU A 290 13.26 7.09 -2.83
CA GLU A 290 14.60 6.51 -2.61
C GLU A 290 14.73 5.98 -1.19
N ALA A 291 14.30 6.76 -0.19
CA ALA A 291 14.23 6.32 1.19
C ALA A 291 13.29 5.09 1.31
N PHE A 292 12.18 5.08 0.57
CA PHE A 292 11.28 3.94 0.57
C PHE A 292 11.87 2.69 -0.10
N ALA A 293 12.67 2.84 -1.17
CA ALA A 293 13.41 1.73 -1.76
C ALA A 293 14.40 1.11 -0.76
N ALA A 294 15.12 1.94 0.02
CA ALA A 294 16.02 1.49 1.07
C ALA A 294 15.26 0.76 2.20
N TYR A 295 14.09 1.28 2.61
CA TYR A 295 13.21 0.61 3.56
C TYR A 295 12.82 -0.79 3.07
N ILE A 296 12.37 -0.93 1.81
CA ILE A 296 11.99 -2.22 1.22
C ILE A 296 13.16 -3.21 1.24
N ALA A 297 14.36 -2.76 0.89
CA ALA A 297 15.56 -3.61 0.93
C ALA A 297 15.82 -4.13 2.34
N GLY A 298 15.63 -3.31 3.38
CA GLY A 298 15.75 -3.71 4.78
C GLY A 298 14.73 -4.74 5.25
N GLN A 299 13.56 -4.83 4.59
CA GLN A 299 12.51 -5.78 4.97
C GLN A 299 12.70 -7.19 4.38
N GLN A 300 13.59 -7.37 3.41
CA GLN A 300 13.72 -8.65 2.69
C GLN A 300 14.15 -9.80 3.60
N ALA A 301 15.10 -9.57 4.51
CA ALA A 301 15.60 -10.60 5.42
C ALA A 301 14.50 -11.14 6.35
N HIS A 302 13.71 -10.25 6.96
CA HIS A 302 12.56 -10.63 7.79
C HIS A 302 11.51 -11.43 6.99
N ALA A 303 11.17 -10.98 5.80
CA ALA A 303 10.21 -11.68 4.93
C ALA A 303 10.71 -13.10 4.57
N GLN A 304 11.99 -13.23 4.24
CA GLN A 304 12.61 -14.51 3.92
C GLN A 304 12.63 -15.45 5.13
N GLU A 305 12.96 -14.95 6.32
CA GLU A 305 12.95 -15.73 7.56
C GLU A 305 11.54 -16.23 7.90
N ALA A 306 10.52 -15.35 7.84
CA ALA A 306 9.14 -15.72 8.14
C ALA A 306 8.60 -16.79 7.18
N LEU A 307 8.86 -16.64 5.87
CA LEU A 307 8.47 -17.61 4.85
C LEU A 307 9.21 -18.94 5.00
N SER A 308 10.51 -18.89 5.34
CA SER A 308 11.32 -20.09 5.60
C SER A 308 10.78 -20.89 6.78
N ALA A 309 10.52 -20.23 7.90
CA ALA A 309 9.96 -20.84 9.10
C ALA A 309 8.58 -21.48 8.86
N ALA A 310 7.80 -20.90 7.94
CA ALA A 310 6.49 -21.42 7.53
C ALA A 310 6.56 -22.51 6.43
N GLY A 311 7.74 -22.80 5.89
CA GLY A 311 7.89 -23.74 4.76
C GLY A 311 7.30 -23.21 3.44
N LEU A 312 7.18 -21.90 3.30
CA LEU A 312 6.56 -21.22 2.15
C LEU A 312 7.56 -20.61 1.17
N LEU A 313 8.87 -20.66 1.46
CA LEU A 313 9.87 -20.22 0.49
C LEU A 313 9.80 -21.08 -0.78
N LYS A 314 9.88 -20.41 -1.91
CA LYS A 314 10.03 -21.08 -3.20
C LYS A 314 11.34 -21.87 -3.21
N LYS A 315 11.26 -23.12 -3.64
CA LYS A 315 12.42 -24.00 -3.85
C LYS A 315 13.18 -23.61 -5.12
#